data_1141c70504b75f4dccbeacdfb8f7c22e
#
_entry.id   1141c70504b75f4dccbeacdfb8f7c22e
#
_cell.length_a   1.000
_cell.length_b   1.000
_cell.length_c   1.000
_cell.angle_alpha   90.00
_cell.angle_beta   90.00
_cell.angle_gamma   90.00
#
_symmetry.space_group_name_H-M   'P 1'
#
loop_
_entity.id
_entity.type
_entity.pdbx_description
1 polymer ?
#
loop_
_entity_poly.entity_id
_entity_poly.type
_entity_poly.pdbx_seq_one_letter_code
_entity_poly.pdbx_strand_id
1 'polypeptide(L)'
;LACTLIFQTPVLAAEETAETQTSSISTNSISGWPQGPDITSTAAMIMEDSTQTTVYAKNMDQVLYPGATVKVMTTLLTLENAQLSDQVTMTATGVSGVTDGGASISAQLDEVFTVEQCLYAIMLASANDVALQIAEQIGGSVDGFVQMMNNRAVELGCTNTVFTNPTGLPDENQHTTAHDMALITKAAIDNESFRAIAETTSYTIPATNVSGGERVLTNNFSMLNNTNASYYQYCLGGREGYTETTGSTLVCGAEKKGVYLIAVIVQGASGTT
;
A
#
# COMPACT_ATOMS: atom_id res chain seq x y z
N LEU A 1 76.74 -14.19 14.40
CA LEU A 1 75.27 -14.05 14.63
C LEU A 1 74.76 -12.93 13.73
N ALA A 2 74.10 -13.27 12.64
CA ALA A 2 73.42 -12.32 11.77
C ALA A 2 71.94 -12.35 12.12
N CYS A 3 71.41 -11.24 12.55
CA CYS A 3 69.99 -11.05 12.86
C CYS A 3 69.27 -10.49 11.63
N THR A 4 68.44 -11.31 10.98
CA THR A 4 67.66 -10.88 9.79
C THR A 4 66.36 -10.29 10.30
N LEU A 5 66.19 -8.98 10.13
CA LEU A 5 64.92 -8.27 10.36
C LEU A 5 64.02 -8.49 9.17
N ILE A 6 62.88 -9.17 9.42
CA ILE A 6 61.78 -9.30 8.46
C ILE A 6 60.84 -8.11 8.63
N PHE A 7 60.81 -7.18 7.67
CA PHE A 7 59.79 -6.16 7.58
C PHE A 7 58.50 -6.77 7.02
N GLN A 8 57.47 -6.86 7.84
CA GLN A 8 56.09 -7.11 7.38
C GLN A 8 55.45 -5.79 6.92
N THR A 9 55.15 -5.69 5.65
CA THR A 9 54.29 -4.61 5.12
C THR A 9 52.85 -4.90 5.48
N PRO A 10 52.06 -3.93 6.00
CA PRO A 10 50.62 -4.13 6.20
C PRO A 10 49.93 -4.15 4.85
N VAL A 11 49.25 -5.24 4.57
CA VAL A 11 48.27 -5.31 3.48
C VAL A 11 47.06 -4.50 3.90
N LEU A 12 46.86 -3.33 3.29
CA LEU A 12 45.57 -2.63 3.36
C LEU A 12 44.53 -3.50 2.64
N ALA A 13 43.62 -4.10 3.38
CA ALA A 13 42.40 -4.63 2.82
C ALA A 13 41.59 -3.44 2.32
N ALA A 14 41.42 -3.32 1.01
CA ALA A 14 40.41 -2.47 0.43
C ALA A 14 39.05 -3.08 0.76
N GLU A 15 38.27 -2.42 1.61
CA GLU A 15 36.83 -2.69 1.71
C GLU A 15 36.21 -2.31 0.36
N GLU A 16 35.99 -3.31 -0.50
CA GLU A 16 35.07 -3.19 -1.62
C GLU A 16 33.67 -3.04 -1.04
N THR A 17 33.19 -1.81 -0.93
CA THR A 17 31.76 -1.54 -0.79
C THR A 17 31.10 -2.05 -2.08
N ALA A 18 30.53 -3.24 -2.01
CA ALA A 18 29.63 -3.74 -3.05
C ALA A 18 28.41 -2.82 -3.07
N GLU A 19 28.47 -1.78 -3.90
CA GLU A 19 27.26 -1.10 -4.36
C GLU A 19 26.46 -2.16 -5.13
N THR A 20 25.42 -2.65 -4.49
CA THR A 20 24.40 -3.47 -5.15
C THR A 20 23.72 -2.54 -6.17
N GLN A 21 24.26 -2.48 -7.39
CA GLN A 21 23.57 -1.89 -8.51
C GLN A 21 22.35 -2.76 -8.79
N THR A 22 21.21 -2.38 -8.21
CA THR A 22 19.91 -2.87 -8.66
C THR A 22 19.75 -2.39 -10.10
N SER A 23 19.95 -3.30 -11.04
CA SER A 23 19.75 -3.00 -12.47
C SER A 23 18.32 -2.56 -12.66
N SER A 24 18.12 -1.30 -13.03
CA SER A 24 16.80 -0.73 -13.30
C SER A 24 16.20 -1.43 -14.54
N ILE A 25 15.35 -2.43 -14.30
CA ILE A 25 14.67 -3.15 -15.37
C ILE A 25 13.54 -2.26 -15.91
N SER A 26 13.59 -1.97 -17.21
CA SER A 26 12.47 -1.37 -17.94
C SER A 26 12.10 -2.30 -19.11
N THR A 27 10.81 -2.70 -19.17
CA THR A 27 10.30 -3.50 -20.28
C THR A 27 10.43 -2.77 -21.62
N ASN A 28 10.44 -1.44 -21.62
CA ASN A 28 10.66 -0.62 -22.83
C ASN A 28 12.09 -0.75 -23.39
N SER A 29 13.05 -1.28 -22.63
CA SER A 29 14.41 -1.56 -23.12
C SER A 29 14.59 -2.97 -23.67
N ILE A 30 13.59 -3.84 -23.56
CA ILE A 30 13.66 -5.24 -24.02
C ILE A 30 13.30 -5.30 -25.50
N SER A 31 14.24 -5.76 -26.32
CA SER A 31 14.03 -5.92 -27.77
C SER A 31 12.91 -6.94 -28.05
N GLY A 32 11.92 -6.54 -28.87
CA GLY A 32 10.79 -7.40 -29.23
C GLY A 32 9.66 -7.44 -28.20
N TRP A 33 9.81 -6.80 -27.05
CA TRP A 33 8.74 -6.64 -26.08
C TRP A 33 7.80 -5.48 -26.47
N PRO A 34 6.48 -5.58 -26.27
CA PRO A 34 5.58 -4.48 -26.54
C PRO A 34 5.98 -3.23 -25.75
N GLN A 35 6.05 -2.09 -26.43
CA GLN A 35 6.40 -0.83 -25.80
C GLN A 35 5.21 -0.29 -25.00
N GLY A 36 5.42 -0.04 -23.70
CA GLY A 36 4.47 0.66 -22.85
C GLY A 36 4.65 2.19 -22.92
N PRO A 37 3.78 2.96 -22.25
CA PRO A 37 3.93 4.41 -22.20
C PRO A 37 5.19 4.81 -21.42
N ASP A 38 5.76 5.97 -21.78
CA ASP A 38 6.72 6.65 -20.93
C ASP A 38 5.96 7.35 -19.79
N ILE A 39 6.30 6.98 -18.57
CA ILE A 39 5.69 7.55 -17.37
C ILE A 39 6.72 8.31 -16.54
N THR A 40 6.28 9.34 -15.83
CA THR A 40 7.13 10.21 -15.02
C THR A 40 7.43 9.63 -13.63
N SER A 41 6.64 8.65 -13.17
CA SER A 41 6.87 7.98 -11.88
C SER A 41 8.23 7.28 -11.82
N THR A 42 8.80 7.21 -10.61
CA THR A 42 10.10 6.57 -10.37
C THR A 42 10.03 5.07 -10.61
N ALA A 43 8.99 4.41 -10.12
CA ALA A 43 8.77 2.99 -10.35
C ALA A 43 7.31 2.69 -10.71
N ALA A 44 7.12 1.67 -11.53
CA ALA A 44 5.80 1.16 -11.87
C ALA A 44 5.84 -0.30 -12.34
N MET A 45 4.70 -0.98 -12.21
CA MET A 45 4.52 -2.34 -12.70
C MET A 45 3.08 -2.56 -13.16
N ILE A 46 2.91 -3.32 -14.23
CA ILE A 46 1.64 -3.98 -14.57
C ILE A 46 1.91 -5.48 -14.61
N MET A 47 1.13 -6.23 -13.84
CA MET A 47 1.21 -7.68 -13.74
C MET A 47 -0.11 -8.30 -14.20
N GLU A 48 -0.05 -9.34 -14.99
CA GLU A 48 -1.21 -10.20 -15.27
C GLU A 48 -1.42 -11.12 -14.06
N ASP A 49 -2.65 -11.14 -13.55
CA ASP A 49 -2.99 -11.71 -12.24
C ASP A 49 -2.78 -13.23 -12.17
N SER A 50 -3.30 -13.96 -13.16
CA SER A 50 -3.36 -15.44 -13.11
C SER A 50 -2.00 -16.10 -13.23
N THR A 51 -1.10 -15.54 -14.04
CA THR A 51 0.24 -16.06 -14.30
C THR A 51 1.34 -15.29 -13.56
N GLN A 52 1.00 -14.16 -12.94
CA GLN A 52 1.93 -13.18 -12.37
C GLN A 52 2.98 -12.69 -13.39
N THR A 53 2.63 -12.74 -14.68
CA THR A 53 3.51 -12.26 -15.74
C THR A 53 3.62 -10.75 -15.70
N THR A 54 4.84 -10.23 -15.66
CA THR A 54 5.12 -8.80 -15.79
C THR A 54 4.81 -8.34 -17.21
N VAL A 55 3.77 -7.53 -17.37
CA VAL A 55 3.36 -6.96 -18.67
C VAL A 55 4.13 -5.68 -18.96
N TYR A 56 4.29 -4.84 -17.94
CA TYR A 56 5.06 -3.60 -17.98
C TYR A 56 5.86 -3.43 -16.70
N ALA A 57 7.09 -2.96 -16.79
CA ALA A 57 7.90 -2.61 -15.65
C ALA A 57 8.78 -1.40 -15.92
N LYS A 58 8.91 -0.57 -14.91
CA LYS A 58 9.91 0.50 -14.78
C LYS A 58 10.42 0.47 -13.35
N ASN A 59 11.70 0.14 -13.14
CA ASN A 59 12.34 0.10 -11.82
C ASN A 59 11.51 -0.67 -10.77
N MET A 60 10.87 -1.78 -11.16
CA MET A 60 9.85 -2.45 -10.35
C MET A 60 10.38 -2.91 -8.97
N ASP A 61 11.67 -3.18 -8.84
CA ASP A 61 12.32 -3.63 -7.60
C ASP A 61 13.04 -2.50 -6.85
N GLN A 62 12.88 -1.24 -7.29
CA GLN A 62 13.43 -0.09 -6.57
C GLN A 62 12.67 0.11 -5.25
N VAL A 63 13.43 0.21 -4.15
CA VAL A 63 12.89 0.45 -2.81
C VAL A 63 12.45 1.91 -2.68
N LEU A 64 11.18 2.11 -2.33
CA LEU A 64 10.51 3.41 -2.26
C LEU A 64 9.47 3.41 -1.12
N TYR A 65 8.91 4.57 -0.81
CA TYR A 65 7.86 4.72 0.20
C TYR A 65 6.48 4.32 -0.36
N PRO A 66 5.71 3.47 0.36
CA PRO A 66 4.39 3.01 -0.12
C PRO A 66 3.27 4.06 -0.03
N GLY A 67 3.37 5.02 0.90
CA GLY A 67 2.30 5.99 1.15
C GLY A 67 0.97 5.32 1.51
N ALA A 68 -0.15 5.94 1.10
CA ALA A 68 -1.50 5.47 1.43
C ALA A 68 -1.85 4.08 0.85
N THR A 69 -1.03 3.52 -0.06
CA THR A 69 -1.26 2.16 -0.60
C THR A 69 -1.06 1.06 0.46
N VAL A 70 -0.40 1.36 1.58
CA VAL A 70 -0.33 0.49 2.78
C VAL A 70 -1.71 0.02 3.22
N LYS A 71 -2.75 0.86 3.06
CA LYS A 71 -4.13 0.53 3.45
C LYS A 71 -4.73 -0.67 2.70
N VAL A 72 -4.14 -1.06 1.58
CA VAL A 72 -4.50 -2.31 0.89
C VAL A 72 -4.14 -3.52 1.77
N MET A 73 -2.93 -3.56 2.34
CA MET A 73 -2.52 -4.62 3.28
C MET A 73 -3.36 -4.56 4.57
N THR A 74 -3.61 -3.36 5.10
CA THR A 74 -4.45 -3.18 6.29
C THR A 74 -5.86 -3.73 6.07
N THR A 75 -6.47 -3.45 4.92
CA THR A 75 -7.80 -3.94 4.56
C THR A 75 -7.80 -5.45 4.33
N LEU A 76 -6.80 -5.99 3.61
CA LEU A 76 -6.65 -7.42 3.36
C LEU A 76 -6.56 -8.21 4.67
N LEU A 77 -5.64 -7.82 5.57
CA LEU A 77 -5.49 -8.49 6.87
C LEU A 77 -6.75 -8.40 7.72
N THR A 78 -7.47 -7.29 7.67
CA THR A 78 -8.73 -7.15 8.38
C THR A 78 -9.76 -8.16 7.88
N LEU A 79 -9.90 -8.30 6.56
CA LEU A 79 -10.80 -9.28 5.94
C LEU A 79 -10.40 -10.73 6.19
N GLU A 80 -9.12 -11.00 6.38
CA GLU A 80 -8.61 -12.35 6.70
C GLU A 80 -8.80 -12.72 8.18
N ASN A 81 -8.98 -11.75 9.10
CA ASN A 81 -8.95 -11.98 10.55
C ASN A 81 -10.22 -11.55 11.30
N ALA A 82 -11.20 -10.92 10.64
CA ALA A 82 -12.44 -10.45 11.27
C ALA A 82 -13.65 -10.66 10.37
N GLN A 83 -14.84 -10.72 10.99
CA GLN A 83 -16.09 -10.70 10.25
C GLN A 83 -16.54 -9.26 10.00
N LEU A 84 -17.18 -8.99 8.87
CA LEU A 84 -17.67 -7.66 8.51
C LEU A 84 -18.66 -7.09 9.56
N SER A 85 -19.40 -7.96 10.25
CA SER A 85 -20.35 -7.60 11.31
C SER A 85 -19.75 -7.38 12.69
N ASP A 86 -18.47 -7.70 12.89
CA ASP A 86 -17.81 -7.52 14.19
C ASP A 86 -17.78 -6.04 14.57
N GLN A 87 -17.93 -5.77 15.86
CA GLN A 87 -17.93 -4.41 16.38
C GLN A 87 -16.53 -3.93 16.68
N VAL A 88 -16.27 -2.69 16.33
CA VAL A 88 -15.04 -1.94 16.58
C VAL A 88 -15.38 -0.76 17.49
N THR A 89 -14.86 -0.75 18.70
CA THR A 89 -15.02 0.38 19.63
C THR A 89 -13.78 1.26 19.57
N MET A 90 -13.97 2.55 19.32
CA MET A 90 -12.89 3.51 19.25
C MET A 90 -12.27 3.75 20.61
N THR A 91 -10.98 3.56 20.73
CA THR A 91 -10.15 3.85 21.90
C THR A 91 -9.31 5.10 21.70
N ALA A 92 -8.48 5.45 22.68
CA ALA A 92 -7.50 6.51 22.54
C ALA A 92 -6.52 6.27 21.39
N THR A 93 -6.22 5.02 21.02
CA THR A 93 -5.32 4.66 19.92
C THR A 93 -5.84 5.22 18.59
N GLY A 94 -7.10 4.99 18.25
CA GLY A 94 -7.69 5.52 17.03
C GLY A 94 -7.91 7.03 17.09
N VAL A 95 -8.48 7.53 18.20
CA VAL A 95 -8.89 8.93 18.31
C VAL A 95 -7.72 9.89 18.41
N SER A 96 -6.65 9.53 19.15
CA SER A 96 -5.49 10.39 19.39
C SER A 96 -4.29 10.05 18.53
N GLY A 97 -4.33 8.94 17.80
CA GLY A 97 -3.22 8.47 16.97
C GLY A 97 -3.08 9.21 15.63
N VAL A 98 -4.08 9.98 15.23
CA VAL A 98 -4.01 10.81 14.02
C VAL A 98 -3.44 12.16 14.36
N THR A 99 -2.22 12.43 13.91
CA THR A 99 -1.53 13.71 14.06
C THR A 99 -1.51 14.49 12.75
N ASP A 100 -1.30 15.81 12.86
CA ASP A 100 -0.91 16.71 11.76
C ASP A 100 -1.83 16.72 10.52
N GLY A 101 -3.15 16.65 10.74
CA GLY A 101 -4.13 16.79 9.66
C GLY A 101 -4.26 15.56 8.76
N GLY A 102 -3.81 14.40 9.21
CA GLY A 102 -4.02 13.14 8.52
C GLY A 102 -5.51 12.86 8.28
N ALA A 103 -5.83 12.15 7.20
CA ALA A 103 -7.20 11.80 6.83
C ALA A 103 -7.90 11.02 7.96
N SER A 104 -9.12 11.41 8.31
CA SER A 104 -9.91 10.87 9.41
C SER A 104 -11.40 11.03 9.12
N ILE A 105 -12.24 10.16 9.65
CA ILE A 105 -13.70 10.34 9.69
C ILE A 105 -14.15 11.05 10.97
N SER A 106 -13.22 11.57 11.76
CA SER A 106 -13.46 12.21 13.05
C SER A 106 -14.24 11.29 14.03
N ALA A 107 -13.79 10.05 14.10
CA ALA A 107 -14.31 9.07 15.05
C ALA A 107 -14.02 9.53 16.49
N GLN A 108 -14.96 9.29 17.40
CA GLN A 108 -14.90 9.76 18.78
C GLN A 108 -14.62 8.58 19.73
N LEU A 109 -14.09 8.89 20.92
CA LEU A 109 -13.86 7.90 21.97
C LEU A 109 -15.18 7.18 22.31
N ASP A 110 -15.11 5.86 22.51
CA ASP A 110 -16.24 4.96 22.77
C ASP A 110 -17.28 4.88 21.62
N GLU A 111 -17.00 5.48 20.47
CA GLU A 111 -17.84 5.31 19.29
C GLU A 111 -17.69 3.90 18.72
N VAL A 112 -18.81 3.30 18.32
CA VAL A 112 -18.85 1.92 17.85
C VAL A 112 -19.22 1.89 16.37
N PHE A 113 -18.40 1.18 15.58
CA PHE A 113 -18.61 0.89 14.18
C PHE A 113 -18.66 -0.63 13.96
N THR A 114 -19.08 -1.07 12.79
CA THR A 114 -18.78 -2.42 12.32
C THR A 114 -17.44 -2.45 11.60
N VAL A 115 -16.81 -3.62 11.50
CA VAL A 115 -15.61 -3.81 10.64
C VAL A 115 -15.90 -3.35 9.22
N GLU A 116 -17.08 -3.66 8.67
CA GLU A 116 -17.47 -3.19 7.33
C GLU A 116 -17.40 -1.66 7.22
N GLN A 117 -18.00 -0.93 8.16
CA GLN A 117 -17.97 0.54 8.19
C GLN A 117 -16.54 1.07 8.28
N CYS A 118 -15.71 0.43 9.07
CA CYS A 118 -14.29 0.77 9.20
C CYS A 118 -13.55 0.57 7.87
N LEU A 119 -13.77 -0.54 7.17
CA LEU A 119 -13.12 -0.82 5.89
C LEU A 119 -13.55 0.16 4.80
N TYR A 120 -14.84 0.53 4.74
CA TYR A 120 -15.27 1.62 3.85
C TYR A 120 -14.60 2.95 4.21
N ALA A 121 -14.46 3.29 5.49
CA ALA A 121 -13.77 4.50 5.91
C ALA A 121 -12.27 4.49 5.51
N ILE A 122 -11.60 3.36 5.68
CA ILE A 122 -10.19 3.17 5.30
C ILE A 122 -10.01 3.31 3.78
N MET A 123 -10.86 2.64 2.99
CA MET A 123 -10.67 2.58 1.54
C MET A 123 -11.21 3.83 0.82
N LEU A 124 -12.36 4.38 1.22
CA LEU A 124 -12.96 5.52 0.53
C LEU A 124 -12.38 6.85 1.00
N ALA A 125 -12.29 7.03 2.32
CA ALA A 125 -11.89 8.30 2.93
C ALA A 125 -10.43 8.32 3.42
N SER A 126 -9.67 7.23 3.26
CA SER A 126 -8.30 7.11 3.78
C SER A 126 -8.16 7.25 5.30
N ALA A 127 -9.21 6.96 6.05
CA ALA A 127 -9.33 7.20 7.47
C ALA A 127 -8.20 6.54 8.28
N ASN A 128 -7.32 7.34 8.87
CA ASN A 128 -6.19 6.86 9.68
C ASN A 128 -6.63 6.49 11.10
N ASP A 129 -7.59 7.23 11.67
CA ASP A 129 -8.20 6.95 12.98
C ASP A 129 -8.74 5.52 13.06
N VAL A 130 -9.54 5.15 12.09
CA VAL A 130 -10.13 3.79 12.03
C VAL A 130 -9.09 2.72 11.66
N ALA A 131 -8.08 3.06 10.83
CA ALA A 131 -7.01 2.12 10.49
C ALA A 131 -6.16 1.75 11.72
N LEU A 132 -5.87 2.73 12.58
CA LEU A 132 -5.18 2.50 13.86
C LEU A 132 -6.04 1.68 14.83
N GLN A 133 -7.34 1.95 14.89
CA GLN A 133 -8.26 1.21 15.77
C GLN A 133 -8.42 -0.25 15.33
N ILE A 134 -8.58 -0.50 14.03
CA ILE A 134 -8.60 -1.86 13.47
C ILE A 134 -7.29 -2.60 13.79
N ALA A 135 -6.16 -1.93 13.65
CA ALA A 135 -4.87 -2.52 13.95
C ALA A 135 -4.76 -2.91 15.43
N GLU A 136 -5.17 -2.04 16.35
CA GLU A 136 -5.21 -2.37 17.79
C GLU A 136 -6.11 -3.56 18.08
N GLN A 137 -7.31 -3.59 17.51
CA GLN A 137 -8.28 -4.65 17.78
C GLN A 137 -7.84 -6.02 17.27
N ILE A 138 -7.31 -6.10 16.06
CA ILE A 138 -6.94 -7.37 15.43
C ILE A 138 -5.58 -7.84 15.92
N GLY A 139 -4.61 -6.93 16.02
CA GLY A 139 -3.24 -7.24 16.45
C GLY A 139 -3.04 -7.29 17.98
N GLY A 140 -4.06 -6.91 18.76
CA GLY A 140 -3.92 -6.68 20.20
C GLY A 140 -3.14 -5.41 20.55
N SER A 141 -2.46 -4.83 19.58
CA SER A 141 -1.79 -3.53 19.57
C SER A 141 -1.48 -3.13 18.12
N VAL A 142 -1.17 -1.84 17.87
CA VAL A 142 -0.72 -1.40 16.56
C VAL A 142 0.55 -2.14 16.14
N ASP A 143 1.51 -2.31 17.05
CA ASP A 143 2.76 -3.04 16.77
C ASP A 143 2.50 -4.52 16.46
N GLY A 144 1.56 -5.17 17.15
CA GLY A 144 1.14 -6.55 16.87
C GLY A 144 0.56 -6.68 15.46
N PHE A 145 -0.28 -5.72 15.04
CA PHE A 145 -0.80 -5.71 13.69
C PHE A 145 0.28 -5.45 12.63
N VAL A 146 1.24 -4.55 12.92
CA VAL A 146 2.39 -4.31 12.03
C VAL A 146 3.23 -5.57 11.85
N GLN A 147 3.42 -6.38 12.91
CA GLN A 147 4.06 -7.69 12.78
C GLN A 147 3.26 -8.62 11.85
N MET A 148 1.92 -8.65 11.97
CA MET A 148 1.07 -9.42 11.05
C MET A 148 1.23 -8.93 9.61
N MET A 149 1.26 -7.61 9.35
CA MET A 149 1.49 -7.04 8.03
C MET A 149 2.81 -7.52 7.42
N ASN A 150 3.91 -7.49 8.18
CA ASN A 150 5.22 -7.92 7.72
C ASN A 150 5.28 -9.43 7.48
N ASN A 151 4.68 -10.23 8.35
CA ASN A 151 4.57 -11.68 8.15
C ASN A 151 3.78 -12.00 6.88
N ARG A 152 2.66 -11.31 6.67
CA ARG A 152 1.83 -11.52 5.49
C ARG A 152 2.53 -11.10 4.20
N ALA A 153 3.31 -10.02 4.22
CA ALA A 153 4.12 -9.62 3.09
C ALA A 153 5.12 -10.73 2.70
N VAL A 154 5.81 -11.34 3.67
CA VAL A 154 6.72 -12.48 3.42
C VAL A 154 5.97 -13.67 2.84
N GLU A 155 4.79 -14.02 3.37
CA GLU A 155 3.95 -15.12 2.86
C GLU A 155 3.50 -14.89 1.41
N LEU A 156 3.28 -13.64 1.01
CA LEU A 156 2.93 -13.25 -0.35
C LEU A 156 4.14 -13.23 -1.30
N GLY A 157 5.36 -13.46 -0.79
CA GLY A 157 6.59 -13.47 -1.58
C GLY A 157 7.26 -12.10 -1.71
N CYS A 158 6.84 -11.10 -0.93
CA CYS A 158 7.51 -9.80 -0.88
C CYS A 158 8.92 -9.95 -0.30
N THR A 159 9.90 -9.31 -0.93
CA THR A 159 11.31 -9.41 -0.54
C THR A 159 11.93 -8.10 -0.07
N ASN A 160 11.27 -6.97 -0.38
CA ASN A 160 11.77 -5.63 -0.10
C ASN A 160 10.67 -4.73 0.49
N THR A 161 9.78 -5.30 1.32
CA THR A 161 8.71 -4.56 1.98
C THR A 161 8.87 -4.65 3.49
N VAL A 162 8.83 -3.49 4.14
CA VAL A 162 8.74 -3.34 5.60
C VAL A 162 7.65 -2.33 5.90
N PHE A 163 6.64 -2.77 6.65
CA PHE A 163 5.62 -1.91 7.22
C PHE A 163 5.98 -1.52 8.65
N THR A 164 5.75 -0.25 9.00
CA THR A 164 5.94 0.29 10.36
C THR A 164 4.64 0.84 10.94
N ASN A 165 3.63 1.07 10.10
CA ASN A 165 2.30 1.51 10.52
C ASN A 165 1.22 1.05 9.54
N PRO A 166 -0.06 0.96 9.99
CA PRO A 166 -1.17 0.51 9.15
C PRO A 166 -1.77 1.61 8.27
N THR A 167 -1.29 2.85 8.36
CA THR A 167 -1.89 4.04 7.74
C THR A 167 -1.21 4.47 6.45
N GLY A 168 0.08 4.16 6.31
CA GLY A 168 0.93 4.67 5.25
C GLY A 168 1.42 6.10 5.48
N LEU A 169 1.29 6.63 6.70
CA LEU A 169 1.95 7.87 7.08
C LEU A 169 3.47 7.71 6.97
N PRO A 170 4.19 8.78 6.63
CA PRO A 170 5.62 8.73 6.43
C PRO A 170 6.38 8.20 7.65
N ASP A 171 7.27 7.25 7.42
CA ASP A 171 8.24 6.71 8.38
C ASP A 171 9.47 6.29 7.58
N GLU A 172 10.66 6.65 8.05
CA GLU A 172 11.92 6.42 7.31
C GLU A 172 12.26 4.93 7.12
N ASN A 173 11.72 4.07 7.99
CA ASN A 173 11.92 2.62 7.93
C ASN A 173 10.83 1.91 7.09
N GLN A 174 9.73 2.60 6.74
CA GLN A 174 8.66 2.04 5.95
C GLN A 174 8.98 2.10 4.47
N HIS A 175 9.07 0.94 3.83
CA HIS A 175 9.41 0.88 2.42
C HIS A 175 8.77 -0.32 1.71
N THR A 176 8.75 -0.25 0.40
CA THR A 176 8.24 -1.29 -0.50
C THR A 176 8.85 -1.16 -1.90
N THR A 177 8.44 -2.04 -2.81
CA THR A 177 8.72 -1.94 -4.25
C THR A 177 7.41 -2.00 -5.05
N ALA A 178 7.43 -1.62 -6.32
CA ALA A 178 6.26 -1.76 -7.18
C ALA A 178 5.89 -3.25 -7.36
N HIS A 179 6.89 -4.14 -7.40
CA HIS A 179 6.70 -5.58 -7.47
C HIS A 179 5.99 -6.12 -6.23
N ASP A 180 6.51 -5.82 -5.05
CA ASP A 180 5.92 -6.30 -3.80
C ASP A 180 4.48 -5.78 -3.62
N MET A 181 4.25 -4.49 -3.94
CA MET A 181 2.89 -3.94 -3.91
C MET A 181 1.96 -4.58 -4.94
N ALA A 182 2.47 -5.06 -6.08
CA ALA A 182 1.65 -5.82 -7.03
C ALA A 182 1.22 -7.17 -6.45
N LEU A 183 2.10 -7.88 -5.74
CA LEU A 183 1.78 -9.14 -5.06
C LEU A 183 0.71 -8.93 -3.96
N ILE A 184 0.88 -7.89 -3.14
CA ILE A 184 -0.09 -7.54 -2.09
C ILE A 184 -1.44 -7.15 -2.70
N THR A 185 -1.43 -6.31 -3.75
CA THR A 185 -2.65 -5.87 -4.41
C THR A 185 -3.37 -7.03 -5.10
N LYS A 186 -2.63 -7.96 -5.71
CA LYS A 186 -3.19 -9.20 -6.25
C LYS A 186 -3.96 -9.96 -5.18
N ALA A 187 -3.34 -10.25 -4.04
CA ALA A 187 -3.98 -10.97 -2.94
C ALA A 187 -5.26 -10.26 -2.45
N ALA A 188 -5.24 -8.93 -2.42
CA ALA A 188 -6.41 -8.13 -2.07
C ALA A 188 -7.50 -8.22 -3.15
N ILE A 189 -7.17 -8.08 -4.43
CA ILE A 189 -8.12 -8.17 -5.54
C ILE A 189 -8.71 -9.59 -5.68
N ASP A 190 -8.00 -10.63 -5.31
CA ASP A 190 -8.53 -12.00 -5.27
C ASP A 190 -9.65 -12.17 -4.22
N ASN A 191 -9.70 -11.31 -3.20
CA ASN A 191 -10.74 -11.31 -2.18
C ASN A 191 -11.99 -10.55 -2.68
N GLU A 192 -13.15 -11.24 -2.76
CA GLU A 192 -14.39 -10.65 -3.25
C GLU A 192 -14.90 -9.49 -2.38
N SER A 193 -14.76 -9.58 -1.06
CA SER A 193 -15.15 -8.50 -0.15
C SER A 193 -14.27 -7.27 -0.33
N PHE A 194 -12.96 -7.47 -0.57
CA PHE A 194 -12.07 -6.36 -0.89
C PHE A 194 -12.52 -5.65 -2.16
N ARG A 195 -12.79 -6.36 -3.25
CA ARG A 195 -13.27 -5.76 -4.50
C ARG A 195 -14.56 -4.98 -4.28
N ALA A 196 -15.55 -5.58 -3.61
CA ALA A 196 -16.83 -4.93 -3.33
C ALA A 196 -16.65 -3.60 -2.57
N ILE A 197 -15.73 -3.54 -1.61
CA ILE A 197 -15.42 -2.31 -0.87
C ILE A 197 -14.64 -1.32 -1.75
N ALA A 198 -13.60 -1.79 -2.45
CA ALA A 198 -12.68 -0.94 -3.19
C ALA A 198 -13.33 -0.27 -4.42
N GLU A 199 -14.29 -0.93 -5.08
CA GLU A 199 -15.03 -0.40 -6.24
C GLU A 199 -16.20 0.51 -5.86
N THR A 200 -16.60 0.53 -4.57
CA THR A 200 -17.71 1.36 -4.10
C THR A 200 -17.37 2.85 -4.19
N THR A 201 -18.24 3.62 -4.83
CA THR A 201 -18.03 5.06 -5.06
C THR A 201 -18.50 5.92 -3.90
N SER A 202 -19.48 5.46 -3.12
CA SER A 202 -20.01 6.17 -1.95
C SER A 202 -20.60 5.18 -0.96
N TYR A 203 -20.39 5.42 0.35
CA TYR A 203 -20.94 4.62 1.43
C TYR A 203 -21.39 5.55 2.56
N THR A 204 -22.57 5.29 3.15
CA THR A 204 -23.08 6.08 4.26
C THR A 204 -22.99 5.29 5.55
N ILE A 205 -22.19 5.77 6.51
CA ILE A 205 -22.22 5.29 7.89
C ILE A 205 -23.40 5.96 8.59
N PRO A 206 -24.37 5.20 9.10
CA PRO A 206 -25.52 5.77 9.83
C PRO A 206 -25.10 6.43 11.15
N ALA A 207 -26.04 7.06 11.82
CA ALA A 207 -25.84 7.53 13.19
C ALA A 207 -25.33 6.39 14.10
N THR A 208 -24.37 6.70 14.95
CA THR A 208 -23.74 5.75 15.89
C THR A 208 -24.25 5.97 17.33
N ASN A 209 -23.71 5.23 18.27
CA ASN A 209 -23.99 5.43 19.70
C ASN A 209 -23.51 6.79 20.23
N VAL A 210 -22.58 7.46 19.54
CA VAL A 210 -22.00 8.76 19.95
C VAL A 210 -22.42 9.88 19.00
N SER A 211 -22.44 9.64 17.68
CA SER A 211 -22.80 10.64 16.68
C SER A 211 -24.25 10.48 16.23
N GLY A 212 -25.07 11.52 16.42
CA GLY A 212 -26.47 11.55 15.96
C GLY A 212 -26.65 11.79 14.47
N GLY A 213 -25.59 12.07 13.72
CA GLY A 213 -25.60 12.32 12.28
C GLY A 213 -24.96 11.17 11.49
N GLU A 214 -25.39 11.01 10.26
CA GLU A 214 -24.75 10.10 9.30
C GLU A 214 -23.42 10.70 8.75
N ARG A 215 -22.50 9.84 8.30
CA ARG A 215 -21.28 10.22 7.58
C ARG A 215 -21.33 9.65 6.17
N VAL A 216 -21.36 10.51 5.17
CA VAL A 216 -21.27 10.09 3.76
C VAL A 216 -19.79 10.04 3.37
N LEU A 217 -19.29 8.86 3.06
CA LEU A 217 -17.96 8.62 2.55
C LEU A 217 -18.00 8.61 1.03
N THR A 218 -17.13 9.38 0.40
CA THR A 218 -16.95 9.38 -1.06
C THR A 218 -15.60 8.80 -1.40
N ASN A 219 -15.57 7.89 -2.36
CA ASN A 219 -14.32 7.31 -2.82
C ASN A 219 -13.52 8.34 -3.63
N ASN A 220 -12.34 8.68 -3.14
CA ASN A 220 -11.45 9.64 -3.79
C ASN A 220 -10.58 9.01 -4.88
N PHE A 221 -10.71 7.72 -5.14
CA PHE A 221 -9.92 7.03 -6.14
C PHE A 221 -10.27 7.52 -7.56
N SER A 222 -9.32 8.19 -8.20
CA SER A 222 -9.53 8.92 -9.46
C SER A 222 -10.02 8.03 -10.60
N MET A 223 -9.55 6.78 -10.66
CA MET A 223 -9.89 5.83 -11.73
C MET A 223 -11.34 5.33 -11.68
N LEU A 224 -12.05 5.52 -10.56
CA LEU A 224 -13.48 5.20 -10.42
C LEU A 224 -14.40 6.39 -10.72
N ASN A 225 -13.86 7.61 -10.76
CA ASN A 225 -14.65 8.82 -10.98
C ASN A 225 -14.77 9.12 -12.47
N ASN A 226 -15.96 8.93 -13.04
CA ASN A 226 -16.22 9.11 -14.47
C ASN A 226 -16.10 10.56 -14.98
N THR A 227 -15.92 11.53 -14.09
CA THR A 227 -15.60 12.93 -14.44
C THR A 227 -14.10 13.23 -14.41
N ASN A 228 -13.27 12.29 -13.95
CA ASN A 228 -11.82 12.43 -13.89
C ASN A 228 -11.17 11.96 -15.20
N ALA A 229 -10.09 12.62 -15.60
CA ALA A 229 -9.32 12.25 -16.80
C ALA A 229 -8.70 10.84 -16.70
N SER A 230 -8.45 10.35 -15.48
CA SER A 230 -7.91 9.02 -15.20
C SER A 230 -8.97 7.91 -15.13
N TYR A 231 -10.25 8.23 -15.37
CA TYR A 231 -11.33 7.24 -15.29
C TYR A 231 -11.08 6.04 -16.18
N TYR A 232 -11.22 4.84 -15.61
CA TYR A 232 -11.11 3.59 -16.36
C TYR A 232 -12.29 2.66 -16.04
N GLN A 233 -13.17 2.46 -17.00
CA GLN A 233 -14.43 1.72 -16.84
C GLN A 233 -14.28 0.24 -16.42
N TYR A 234 -13.08 -0.32 -16.51
CA TYR A 234 -12.78 -1.71 -16.14
C TYR A 234 -12.00 -1.79 -14.81
N CYS A 235 -11.87 -0.67 -14.09
CA CYS A 235 -11.22 -0.62 -12.80
C CYS A 235 -12.06 -1.34 -11.75
N LEU A 236 -11.43 -2.23 -10.99
CA LEU A 236 -12.00 -2.97 -9.85
C LEU A 236 -11.74 -2.27 -8.51
N GLY A 237 -11.33 -1.02 -8.57
CA GLY A 237 -10.93 -0.29 -7.38
C GLY A 237 -9.45 -0.45 -7.04
N GLY A 238 -9.05 0.22 -5.98
CA GLY A 238 -7.68 0.27 -5.53
C GLY A 238 -7.46 1.38 -4.51
N ARG A 239 -6.23 1.86 -4.41
CA ARG A 239 -5.89 2.94 -3.50
C ARG A 239 -4.86 3.86 -4.12
N GLU A 240 -5.05 5.16 -3.96
CA GLU A 240 -4.07 6.18 -4.32
C GLU A 240 -3.81 7.12 -3.14
N GLY A 241 -2.71 7.84 -3.21
CA GLY A 241 -2.37 8.86 -2.24
C GLY A 241 -1.21 9.71 -2.69
N TYR A 242 -1.06 10.85 -2.03
CA TYR A 242 0.04 11.77 -2.25
C TYR A 242 0.50 12.37 -0.92
N THR A 243 1.80 12.41 -0.73
CA THR A 243 2.47 13.28 0.25
C THR A 243 3.71 13.88 -0.40
N GLU A 244 4.25 14.96 0.15
CA GLU A 244 5.51 15.53 -0.35
C GLU A 244 6.67 14.53 -0.27
N THR A 245 6.66 13.66 0.74
CA THR A 245 7.70 12.65 0.96
C THR A 245 7.57 11.45 0.02
N THR A 246 6.36 10.95 -0.19
CA THR A 246 6.14 9.72 -0.96
C THR A 246 5.92 9.98 -2.45
N GLY A 247 5.61 11.22 -2.85
CA GLY A 247 5.04 11.49 -4.17
C GLY A 247 3.68 10.82 -4.35
N SER A 248 3.19 10.76 -5.58
CA SER A 248 1.96 10.04 -5.92
C SER A 248 2.21 8.52 -5.87
N THR A 249 1.31 7.80 -5.21
CA THR A 249 1.29 6.33 -5.16
C THR A 249 -0.08 5.84 -5.59
N LEU A 250 -0.12 4.75 -6.35
CA LEU A 250 -1.36 4.15 -6.81
C LEU A 250 -1.19 2.64 -6.93
N VAL A 251 -2.20 1.91 -6.48
CA VAL A 251 -2.38 0.48 -6.79
C VAL A 251 -3.82 0.25 -7.22
N CYS A 252 -4.04 -0.58 -8.23
CA CYS A 252 -5.39 -0.95 -8.65
C CYS A 252 -5.42 -2.32 -9.31
N GLY A 253 -6.63 -2.93 -9.27
CA GLY A 253 -7.01 -4.03 -10.14
C GLY A 253 -7.85 -3.55 -11.30
N ALA A 254 -7.79 -4.25 -12.41
CA ALA A 254 -8.68 -4.05 -13.56
C ALA A 254 -9.04 -5.38 -14.20
N GLU A 255 -10.27 -5.51 -14.71
CA GLU A 255 -10.72 -6.71 -15.44
C GLU A 255 -11.32 -6.32 -16.79
N LYS A 256 -10.84 -6.97 -17.83
CA LYS A 256 -11.45 -6.82 -19.15
C LYS A 256 -11.46 -8.16 -19.90
N LYS A 257 -12.65 -8.65 -20.22
CA LYS A 257 -12.85 -9.90 -20.97
C LYS A 257 -12.17 -11.12 -20.33
N GLY A 258 -12.22 -11.21 -19.01
CA GLY A 258 -11.62 -12.31 -18.24
C GLY A 258 -10.13 -12.20 -18.02
N VAL A 259 -9.48 -11.12 -18.46
CA VAL A 259 -8.07 -10.83 -18.14
C VAL A 259 -8.01 -9.84 -16.98
N TYR A 260 -7.37 -10.24 -15.91
CA TYR A 260 -7.17 -9.43 -14.72
C TYR A 260 -5.75 -8.86 -14.73
N LEU A 261 -5.64 -7.57 -14.50
CA LEU A 261 -4.36 -6.85 -14.41
C LEU A 261 -4.27 -6.13 -13.08
N ILE A 262 -3.09 -6.17 -12.50
CA ILE A 262 -2.70 -5.38 -11.33
C ILE A 262 -1.74 -4.29 -11.79
N ALA A 263 -2.04 -3.04 -11.48
CA ALA A 263 -1.19 -1.91 -11.80
C ALA A 263 -0.72 -1.20 -10.53
N VAL A 264 0.56 -0.84 -10.51
CA VAL A 264 1.23 -0.16 -9.40
C VAL A 264 2.05 1.01 -9.93
N ILE A 265 1.92 2.15 -9.27
CA ILE A 265 2.79 3.33 -9.45
C ILE A 265 3.32 3.72 -8.07
N VAL A 266 4.63 3.92 -7.96
CA VAL A 266 5.28 4.40 -6.74
C VAL A 266 6.12 5.63 -7.08
N GLN A 267 6.02 6.66 -6.25
CA GLN A 267 6.72 7.92 -6.37
C GLN A 267 6.50 8.60 -7.73
N GLY A 268 5.22 8.76 -8.08
CA GLY A 268 4.81 9.59 -9.21
C GLY A 268 4.98 11.08 -8.91
N ALA A 269 5.07 11.91 -9.96
CA ALA A 269 4.98 13.36 -9.78
C ALA A 269 3.57 13.76 -9.33
N SER A 270 3.45 14.90 -8.62
CA SER A 270 2.15 15.42 -8.20
C SER A 270 1.24 15.63 -9.41
N GLY A 271 0.02 15.08 -9.36
CA GLY A 271 -0.98 15.22 -10.44
C GLY A 271 -0.79 14.27 -11.64
N THR A 272 0.05 13.24 -11.54
CA THR A 272 0.32 12.25 -12.61
C THR A 272 -0.23 10.86 -12.29
N THR A 273 -1.34 10.75 -11.58
CA THR A 273 -2.08 9.48 -11.44
C THR A 273 -3.05 9.27 -12.60
#